data_6fa51c98252f1f481e38b6095762908a
#
_entry.id   6fa51c98252f1f481e38b6095762908a
#
_cell.length_a   1.000
_cell.length_b   1.000
_cell.length_c   1.000
_cell.angle_alpha   90.00
_cell.angle_beta   90.00
_cell.angle_gamma   90.00
#
_symmetry.space_group_name_H-M   'P 1'
#
loop_
_entity.id
_entity.type
_entity.pdbx_description
1 polymer ?
#
loop_
_entity_poly.entity_id
_entity_poly.type
_entity_poly.pdbx_seq_one_letter_code
_entity_poly.pdbx_strand_id
1 'polypeptide(L)'
;VAGQGCGARRPVTACLTALLLVLAGFVGCGARADRPADTAAREIQALLDRHARALLDRDRPGYLAAVDPSYAPTALTVFRRLATVPVDGWTYRLTGVDRTAGDRATVRADLGYRLRGHDKRPATGGRVLDLTERDGRWYVTGDRPAPGAPRHLWEQGDVATVRGARSLVLGVGQKPERLREIAAAADRAVPVVSAAWPSGWARDVVVLVPGSLAGMGELLGAPGSSYRGIAAVTTGETRGGADAPADRVIVNPEAYGVLGEFGRQLVLTHETVHVATRAATTPSTPVWLSEGFADWVAYRDADRTAAQAAPELGRAVRAGELPARLPDDPAFAFGADAESLARAYEGGWLACELVADRWGDAKLTEFYRAVGAHPGREGAVEKALQEVLGTTPEEFTADWREYLVKRLG
;
A
#
# COMPACT_ATOMS: atom_id res chain seq x y z
N VAL A 1 17.15 18.64 53.00
CA VAL A 1 16.55 18.81 54.31
C VAL A 1 15.46 17.71 54.40
N ALA A 2 15.74 16.52 54.93
CA ALA A 2 15.61 16.05 56.31
C ALA A 2 14.13 16.02 56.73
N GLY A 3 13.55 14.95 57.24
CA GLY A 3 13.91 13.75 57.92
C GLY A 3 12.62 12.95 58.20
N GLN A 4 12.69 11.61 58.23
CA GLN A 4 12.72 10.75 59.41
C GLN A 4 11.46 10.88 60.33
N GLY A 5 10.80 9.83 60.71
CA GLY A 5 11.08 8.56 61.27
C GLY A 5 9.77 7.80 61.58
N CYS A 6 9.72 6.53 61.53
CA CYS A 6 10.12 5.51 62.50
C CYS A 6 9.06 5.18 63.59
N GLY A 7 8.74 3.86 63.71
CA GLY A 7 8.26 3.23 64.91
C GLY A 7 7.01 2.37 64.71
N ALA A 8 7.04 1.12 64.50
CA ALA A 8 7.34 -0.12 65.22
C ALA A 8 6.32 -0.47 66.33
N ARG A 9 5.70 -1.61 66.16
CA ARG A 9 5.66 -2.82 67.03
C ARG A 9 4.29 -3.49 67.17
N ARG A 10 4.33 -4.78 66.94
CA ARG A 10 3.40 -5.89 67.28
C ARG A 10 3.28 -6.03 68.80
N PRO A 11 2.56 -7.04 69.39
CA PRO A 11 1.72 -8.16 68.90
C PRO A 11 0.48 -8.47 69.80
N VAL A 12 -0.09 -9.70 69.56
CA VAL A 12 -0.68 -10.69 70.54
C VAL A 12 -2.16 -11.05 70.27
N THR A 13 -2.39 -12.16 69.69
CA THR A 13 -2.78 -13.50 70.11
C THR A 13 -4.24 -13.77 70.57
N ALA A 14 -4.83 -14.73 69.89
CA ALA A 14 -5.61 -15.90 70.31
C ALA A 14 -7.13 -15.77 70.53
N CYS A 15 -7.94 -16.58 69.93
CA CYS A 15 -8.42 -17.89 70.26
C CYS A 15 -9.64 -18.30 69.42
N LEU A 16 -9.55 -19.50 68.93
CA LEU A 16 -10.54 -20.48 68.50
C LEU A 16 -11.99 -20.28 68.87
N THR A 17 -12.91 -20.51 67.90
CA THR A 17 -13.92 -21.56 68.01
C THR A 17 -14.44 -21.96 66.60
N ALA A 18 -14.43 -23.26 66.34
CA ALA A 18 -14.97 -23.89 65.14
C ALA A 18 -16.49 -23.91 65.13
N LEU A 19 -17.10 -23.63 63.98
CA LEU A 19 -18.45 -24.07 63.67
C LEU A 19 -18.48 -24.52 62.19
N LEU A 20 -18.53 -25.82 61.96
CA LEU A 20 -18.79 -26.49 60.70
C LEU A 20 -20.26 -26.20 60.30
N LEU A 21 -20.44 -25.49 59.21
CA LEU A 21 -21.68 -25.48 58.46
C LEU A 21 -21.35 -25.89 57.02
N VAL A 22 -21.71 -27.12 56.66
CA VAL A 22 -21.77 -27.67 55.33
C VAL A 22 -22.83 -26.92 54.55
N LEU A 23 -22.44 -26.02 53.68
CA LEU A 23 -23.29 -25.50 52.63
C LEU A 23 -22.82 -26.10 51.32
N ALA A 24 -23.61 -27.07 50.83
CA ALA A 24 -23.50 -27.57 49.47
C ALA A 24 -23.65 -26.39 48.47
N GLY A 25 -22.54 -25.88 48.01
CA GLY A 25 -22.50 -24.90 46.92
C GLY A 25 -22.82 -25.62 45.59
N PHE A 26 -23.99 -25.42 45.09
CA PHE A 26 -24.28 -25.65 43.66
C PHE A 26 -23.27 -24.86 42.85
N VAL A 27 -22.29 -25.54 42.27
CA VAL A 27 -21.54 -25.03 41.14
C VAL A 27 -22.50 -25.03 39.94
N GLY A 28 -23.33 -24.04 39.87
CA GLY A 28 -24.02 -23.69 38.65
C GLY A 28 -22.97 -23.21 37.68
N CYS A 29 -22.66 -24.01 36.67
CA CYS A 29 -22.12 -23.50 35.40
C CYS A 29 -23.16 -22.50 34.86
N GLY A 30 -23.05 -21.26 35.28
CA GLY A 30 -23.77 -20.15 34.68
C GLY A 30 -23.22 -20.01 33.29
N ALA A 31 -23.82 -20.65 32.31
CA ALA A 31 -23.73 -20.24 30.92
C ALA A 31 -24.05 -18.73 30.93
N ARG A 32 -23.05 -17.91 30.68
CA ARG A 32 -23.20 -16.46 30.57
C ARG A 32 -24.23 -16.28 29.45
N ALA A 33 -25.45 -15.89 29.80
CA ALA A 33 -26.43 -15.56 28.79
C ALA A 33 -25.79 -14.47 27.92
N ASP A 34 -25.54 -14.81 26.67
CA ASP A 34 -25.00 -13.86 25.71
C ASP A 34 -25.86 -12.62 25.70
N ARG A 35 -25.28 -11.48 25.87
CA ARG A 35 -26.00 -10.20 25.80
C ARG A 35 -26.67 -10.10 24.43
N PRO A 36 -27.85 -9.48 24.31
CA PRO A 36 -28.53 -9.33 23.00
C PRO A 36 -27.64 -8.76 21.90
N ALA A 37 -26.71 -7.88 22.26
CA ALA A 37 -25.70 -7.32 21.33
C ALA A 37 -24.73 -8.39 20.80
N ASP A 38 -24.28 -9.33 21.61
CA ASP A 38 -23.37 -10.40 21.22
C ASP A 38 -24.07 -11.40 20.28
N THR A 39 -25.35 -11.61 20.45
CA THR A 39 -26.18 -12.45 19.56
C THR A 39 -26.33 -11.78 18.19
N ALA A 40 -26.73 -10.50 18.15
CA ALA A 40 -26.83 -9.75 16.91
C ALA A 40 -25.50 -9.70 16.15
N ALA A 41 -24.38 -9.49 16.85
CA ALA A 41 -23.04 -9.49 16.22
C ALA A 41 -22.72 -10.83 15.57
N ARG A 42 -23.02 -11.96 16.21
CA ARG A 42 -22.80 -13.30 15.64
C ARG A 42 -23.70 -13.57 14.43
N GLU A 43 -24.95 -13.16 14.48
CA GLU A 43 -25.93 -13.33 13.38
C GLU A 43 -25.52 -12.48 12.17
N ILE A 44 -25.08 -11.22 12.40
CA ILE A 44 -24.58 -10.32 11.36
C ILE A 44 -23.30 -10.89 10.76
N GLN A 45 -22.34 -11.36 11.56
CA GLN A 45 -21.13 -12.00 11.02
C GLN A 45 -21.48 -13.22 10.17
N ALA A 46 -22.38 -14.08 10.62
CA ALA A 46 -22.83 -15.25 9.86
C ALA A 46 -23.55 -14.85 8.55
N LEU A 47 -24.30 -13.74 8.52
CA LEU A 47 -24.86 -13.17 7.31
C LEU A 47 -23.78 -12.76 6.33
N LEU A 48 -22.80 -11.97 6.80
CA LEU A 48 -21.68 -11.47 5.98
C LEU A 48 -20.81 -12.62 5.43
N ASP A 49 -20.60 -13.68 6.22
CA ASP A 49 -19.88 -14.88 5.77
C ASP A 49 -20.62 -15.62 4.65
N ARG A 50 -21.96 -15.72 4.74
CA ARG A 50 -22.78 -16.32 3.67
C ARG A 50 -22.76 -15.46 2.42
N HIS A 51 -22.88 -14.13 2.57
CA HIS A 51 -22.85 -13.17 1.49
C HIS A 51 -21.49 -13.21 0.73
N ALA A 52 -20.39 -13.22 1.47
CA ALA A 52 -19.03 -13.34 0.94
C ALA A 52 -18.83 -14.65 0.18
N ARG A 53 -19.29 -15.78 0.74
CA ARG A 53 -19.19 -17.08 0.10
C ARG A 53 -19.98 -17.15 -1.19
N ALA A 54 -21.22 -16.66 -1.20
CA ALA A 54 -22.06 -16.62 -2.39
C ALA A 54 -21.42 -15.78 -3.51
N LEU A 55 -20.68 -14.69 -3.18
CA LEU A 55 -19.91 -13.93 -4.15
C LEU A 55 -18.80 -14.79 -4.79
N LEU A 56 -18.00 -15.49 -3.98
CA LEU A 56 -16.89 -16.33 -4.45
C LEU A 56 -17.40 -17.51 -5.28
N ASP A 57 -18.50 -18.13 -4.88
CA ASP A 57 -19.14 -19.26 -5.57
C ASP A 57 -19.90 -18.82 -6.83
N ARG A 58 -19.97 -17.48 -7.10
CA ARG A 58 -20.79 -16.92 -8.18
C ARG A 58 -22.28 -17.28 -8.08
N ASP A 59 -22.73 -17.56 -6.86
CA ASP A 59 -24.14 -17.84 -6.53
C ASP A 59 -24.91 -16.51 -6.40
N ARG A 60 -25.47 -16.06 -7.53
CA ARG A 60 -26.28 -14.82 -7.55
C ARG A 60 -27.51 -14.88 -6.63
N PRO A 61 -28.33 -15.96 -6.64
CA PRO A 61 -29.45 -16.09 -5.70
C PRO A 61 -29.01 -16.02 -4.23
N GLY A 62 -27.98 -16.76 -3.85
CA GLY A 62 -27.43 -16.75 -2.49
C GLY A 62 -26.86 -15.39 -2.09
N TYR A 63 -26.19 -14.69 -3.02
CA TYR A 63 -25.68 -13.34 -2.79
C TYR A 63 -26.80 -12.34 -2.51
N LEU A 64 -27.88 -12.37 -3.31
CA LEU A 64 -29.02 -11.48 -3.15
C LEU A 64 -29.92 -11.85 -1.95
N ALA A 65 -29.91 -13.11 -1.51
CA ALA A 65 -30.66 -13.54 -0.32
C ALA A 65 -30.17 -12.89 0.98
N ALA A 66 -28.94 -12.36 1.00
CA ALA A 66 -28.38 -11.63 2.13
C ALA A 66 -28.69 -10.11 2.09
N VAL A 67 -29.36 -9.63 1.04
CA VAL A 67 -29.52 -8.20 0.73
C VAL A 67 -31.00 -7.82 0.79
N ASP A 68 -31.27 -6.64 1.33
CA ASP A 68 -32.60 -6.05 1.28
C ASP A 68 -33.04 -5.76 -0.16
N PRO A 69 -34.30 -5.98 -0.55
CA PRO A 69 -34.79 -5.68 -1.90
C PRO A 69 -34.51 -4.24 -2.37
N SER A 70 -34.52 -3.27 -1.45
CA SER A 70 -34.22 -1.86 -1.79
C SER A 70 -32.75 -1.65 -2.22
N TYR A 71 -31.82 -2.45 -1.72
CA TYR A 71 -30.40 -2.38 -2.04
C TYR A 71 -29.98 -3.39 -3.13
N ALA A 72 -30.82 -4.35 -3.45
CA ALA A 72 -30.51 -5.42 -4.41
C ALA A 72 -30.00 -4.93 -5.80
N PRO A 73 -30.51 -3.83 -6.41
CA PRO A 73 -29.96 -3.33 -7.68
C PRO A 73 -28.47 -2.90 -7.57
N THR A 74 -28.11 -2.24 -6.48
CA THR A 74 -26.74 -1.79 -6.22
C THR A 74 -25.83 -2.99 -5.97
N ALA A 75 -26.22 -3.90 -5.10
CA ALA A 75 -25.49 -5.13 -4.81
C ALA A 75 -25.27 -5.98 -6.08
N LEU A 76 -26.29 -6.13 -6.92
CA LEU A 76 -26.20 -6.84 -8.19
C LEU A 76 -25.21 -6.19 -9.15
N THR A 77 -25.12 -4.86 -9.15
CA THR A 77 -24.14 -4.13 -9.96
C THR A 77 -22.72 -4.47 -9.51
N VAL A 78 -22.42 -4.45 -8.20
CA VAL A 78 -21.13 -4.86 -7.65
C VAL A 78 -20.82 -6.33 -8.00
N PHE A 79 -21.79 -7.22 -7.82
CA PHE A 79 -21.65 -8.64 -8.15
C PHE A 79 -21.24 -8.86 -9.62
N ARG A 80 -21.87 -8.14 -10.56
CA ARG A 80 -21.55 -8.21 -12.00
C ARG A 80 -20.16 -7.65 -12.29
N ARG A 81 -19.80 -6.49 -11.72
CA ARG A 81 -18.47 -5.86 -11.93
C ARG A 81 -17.33 -6.74 -11.44
N LEU A 82 -17.54 -7.48 -10.35
CA LEU A 82 -16.57 -8.43 -9.84
C LEU A 82 -16.47 -9.71 -10.68
N ALA A 83 -17.37 -9.94 -11.65
CA ALA A 83 -17.33 -11.17 -12.47
C ALA A 83 -16.05 -11.30 -13.31
N THR A 84 -15.46 -10.20 -13.74
CA THR A 84 -14.23 -10.16 -14.53
C THR A 84 -12.97 -10.07 -13.65
N VAL A 85 -13.10 -9.65 -12.39
CA VAL A 85 -11.99 -9.55 -11.44
C VAL A 85 -11.64 -10.93 -10.91
N PRO A 86 -10.37 -11.36 -10.96
CA PRO A 86 -9.97 -12.70 -10.52
C PRO A 86 -9.84 -12.81 -9.00
N VAL A 87 -10.93 -12.59 -8.27
CA VAL A 87 -10.96 -12.77 -6.81
C VAL A 87 -11.03 -14.26 -6.45
N ASP A 88 -10.24 -14.67 -5.45
CA ASP A 88 -10.29 -16.00 -4.82
C ASP A 88 -10.35 -15.94 -3.29
N GLY A 89 -10.45 -14.74 -2.73
CA GLY A 89 -10.72 -14.48 -1.34
C GLY A 89 -11.62 -13.27 -1.18
N TRP A 90 -12.66 -13.39 -0.34
CA TRP A 90 -13.57 -12.30 0.02
C TRP A 90 -14.11 -12.57 1.41
N THR A 91 -13.87 -11.67 2.34
CA THR A 91 -14.28 -11.82 3.73
C THR A 91 -14.68 -10.48 4.32
N TYR A 92 -15.64 -10.50 5.22
CA TYR A 92 -15.94 -9.38 6.10
C TYR A 92 -15.62 -9.79 7.54
N ARG A 93 -14.80 -9.03 8.21
CA ARG A 93 -14.53 -9.19 9.64
C ARG A 93 -15.19 -8.04 10.40
N LEU A 94 -16.23 -8.36 11.16
CA LEU A 94 -16.95 -7.38 11.95
C LEU A 94 -16.04 -6.77 13.03
N THR A 95 -15.97 -5.43 13.08
CA THR A 95 -15.14 -4.68 14.04
C THR A 95 -15.96 -3.86 15.02
N GLY A 96 -17.25 -3.64 14.75
CA GLY A 96 -18.17 -2.95 15.64
C GLY A 96 -19.62 -3.05 15.18
N VAL A 97 -20.54 -3.05 16.14
CA VAL A 97 -21.99 -3.03 15.89
C VAL A 97 -22.57 -1.85 16.66
N ASP A 98 -23.13 -0.89 15.94
CA ASP A 98 -23.86 0.23 16.49
C ASP A 98 -25.35 0.02 16.17
N ARG A 99 -26.14 -0.39 17.17
CA ARG A 99 -27.58 -0.60 16.97
C ARG A 99 -28.29 0.74 17.05
N THR A 100 -28.86 1.19 15.95
CA THR A 100 -29.78 2.32 15.91
C THR A 100 -31.21 1.85 16.30
N ALA A 101 -32.11 2.78 16.57
CA ALA A 101 -33.46 2.47 17.09
C ALA A 101 -34.20 1.40 16.25
N GLY A 102 -34.80 0.44 16.92
CA GLY A 102 -35.69 -0.59 16.34
C GLY A 102 -34.92 -1.70 15.60
N ASP A 103 -35.30 -1.93 14.35
CA ASP A 103 -34.89 -3.02 13.47
C ASP A 103 -33.63 -2.71 12.61
N ARG A 104 -32.90 -1.64 12.89
CA ARG A 104 -31.76 -1.19 12.10
C ARG A 104 -30.43 -1.26 12.86
N ALA A 105 -29.37 -1.55 12.14
CA ALA A 105 -28.01 -1.49 12.66
C ALA A 105 -27.05 -0.89 11.62
N THR A 106 -26.10 -0.13 12.10
CA THR A 106 -24.90 0.23 11.33
C THR A 106 -23.72 -0.53 11.93
N VAL A 107 -22.95 -1.20 11.09
CA VAL A 107 -21.80 -1.96 11.51
C VAL A 107 -20.54 -1.50 10.81
N ARG A 108 -19.43 -1.61 11.50
CA ARG A 108 -18.09 -1.47 10.93
C ARG A 108 -17.50 -2.86 10.71
N ALA A 109 -16.90 -3.05 9.55
CA ALA A 109 -16.23 -4.30 9.23
C ALA A 109 -14.97 -4.01 8.40
N ASP A 110 -14.00 -4.91 8.45
CA ASP A 110 -12.90 -4.95 7.50
C ASP A 110 -13.29 -5.90 6.37
N LEU A 111 -13.29 -5.37 5.13
CA LEU A 111 -13.36 -6.18 3.93
C LEU A 111 -11.95 -6.65 3.59
N GLY A 112 -11.74 -7.96 3.54
CA GLY A 112 -10.54 -8.57 3.00
C GLY A 112 -10.83 -9.19 1.63
N TYR A 113 -10.01 -8.88 0.62
CA TYR A 113 -10.10 -9.53 -0.69
C TYR A 113 -8.73 -9.94 -1.20
N ARG A 114 -8.70 -10.93 -2.07
CA ARG A 114 -7.46 -11.47 -2.64
C ARG A 114 -7.60 -11.68 -4.14
N LEU A 115 -6.63 -11.17 -4.89
CA LEU A 115 -6.50 -11.40 -6.34
C LEU A 115 -5.74 -12.70 -6.59
N ARG A 116 -6.39 -13.63 -7.28
CA ARG A 116 -5.88 -14.98 -7.54
C ARG A 116 -4.52 -14.95 -8.25
N GLY A 117 -3.54 -15.58 -7.64
CA GLY A 117 -2.19 -15.71 -8.17
C GLY A 117 -1.28 -14.53 -7.89
N HIS A 118 -1.81 -13.43 -7.30
CA HIS A 118 -1.06 -12.20 -7.01
C HIS A 118 -0.95 -11.94 -5.51
N ASP A 119 -2.05 -12.07 -4.76
CA ASP A 119 -2.08 -11.78 -3.34
C ASP A 119 -1.81 -13.04 -2.51
N LYS A 120 -0.78 -13.01 -1.67
CA LYS A 120 -0.52 -14.05 -0.67
C LYS A 120 -1.46 -13.91 0.53
N ARG A 121 -1.74 -12.68 0.94
CA ARG A 121 -2.71 -12.31 1.98
C ARG A 121 -3.77 -11.39 1.41
N PRO A 122 -4.97 -11.30 2.02
CA PRO A 122 -5.97 -10.35 1.60
C PRO A 122 -5.49 -8.91 1.74
N ALA A 123 -5.75 -8.08 0.72
CA ALA A 123 -5.78 -6.65 0.89
C ALA A 123 -7.00 -6.28 1.71
N THR A 124 -6.87 -5.36 2.67
CA THR A 124 -7.92 -5.00 3.62
C THR A 124 -8.37 -3.56 3.49
N GLY A 125 -9.65 -3.30 3.71
CA GLY A 125 -10.21 -1.96 3.75
C GLY A 125 -11.41 -1.85 4.67
N GLY A 126 -11.50 -0.75 5.41
CA GLY A 126 -12.60 -0.49 6.32
C GLY A 126 -13.92 -0.26 5.56
N ARG A 127 -15.00 -0.87 6.03
CA ARG A 127 -16.35 -0.73 5.49
C ARG A 127 -17.34 -0.31 6.58
N VAL A 128 -18.37 0.41 6.16
CA VAL A 128 -19.57 0.66 6.96
C VAL A 128 -20.74 0.03 6.22
N LEU A 129 -21.42 -0.91 6.90
CA LEU A 129 -22.60 -1.54 6.36
C LEU A 129 -23.83 -1.10 7.17
N ASP A 130 -24.90 -0.79 6.46
CA ASP A 130 -26.21 -0.57 7.05
C ASP A 130 -27.04 -1.85 6.90
N LEU A 131 -27.74 -2.24 7.95
CA LEU A 131 -28.55 -3.46 7.99
C LEU A 131 -29.95 -3.18 8.54
N THR A 132 -30.87 -4.02 8.12
CA THR A 132 -32.22 -4.09 8.70
C THR A 132 -32.54 -5.51 9.16
N GLU A 133 -33.28 -5.63 10.25
CA GLU A 133 -33.77 -6.90 10.75
C GLU A 133 -35.25 -7.06 10.37
N ARG A 134 -35.62 -8.19 9.77
CA ARG A 134 -37.03 -8.57 9.49
C ARG A 134 -37.24 -10.04 9.82
N ASP A 135 -38.31 -10.34 10.54
CA ASP A 135 -38.65 -11.71 10.92
C ASP A 135 -37.50 -12.47 11.59
N GLY A 136 -36.72 -11.76 12.45
CA GLY A 136 -35.58 -12.32 13.14
C GLY A 136 -34.35 -12.58 12.25
N ARG A 137 -34.26 -11.95 11.07
CA ARG A 137 -33.14 -12.08 10.13
C ARG A 137 -32.60 -10.72 9.70
N TRP A 138 -31.27 -10.59 9.66
CA TRP A 138 -30.58 -9.41 9.16
C TRP A 138 -30.46 -9.43 7.65
N TYR A 139 -30.51 -8.24 7.02
CA TYR A 139 -30.29 -7.99 5.59
C TYR A 139 -29.46 -6.74 5.41
N VAL A 140 -28.52 -6.76 4.44
CA VAL A 140 -27.71 -5.61 4.07
C VAL A 140 -28.55 -4.61 3.28
N THR A 141 -28.62 -3.37 3.73
CA THR A 141 -29.31 -2.25 3.07
C THR A 141 -28.32 -1.22 2.49
N GLY A 142 -27.03 -1.34 2.80
CA GLY A 142 -25.96 -0.48 2.29
C GLY A 142 -24.59 -1.04 2.62
N ASP A 143 -23.64 -0.81 1.72
CA ASP A 143 -22.21 -1.11 1.91
C ASP A 143 -21.39 0.01 1.26
N ARG A 144 -20.54 0.68 2.04
CA ARG A 144 -19.72 1.80 1.61
C ARG A 144 -18.36 1.80 2.30
N PRO A 145 -17.32 2.43 1.72
CA PRO A 145 -16.05 2.64 2.41
C PRO A 145 -16.24 3.36 3.74
N ALA A 146 -15.48 2.97 4.74
CA ALA A 146 -15.40 3.74 5.98
C ALA A 146 -14.81 5.14 5.71
N PRO A 147 -15.09 6.16 6.55
CA PRO A 147 -14.48 7.48 6.41
C PRO A 147 -12.95 7.38 6.29
N GLY A 148 -12.39 7.97 5.23
CA GLY A 148 -10.96 7.93 4.94
C GLY A 148 -10.44 6.61 4.33
N ALA A 149 -11.27 5.58 4.19
CA ALA A 149 -10.87 4.35 3.50
C ALA A 149 -10.92 4.52 1.97
N PRO A 150 -9.99 3.89 1.23
CA PRO A 150 -10.01 3.88 -0.23
C PRO A 150 -11.29 3.24 -0.79
N ARG A 151 -11.71 3.74 -1.93
CA ARG A 151 -12.80 3.17 -2.72
C ARG A 151 -12.23 2.18 -3.73
N HIS A 152 -12.80 1.00 -3.85
CA HIS A 152 -12.29 -0.01 -4.77
C HIS A 152 -12.63 0.27 -6.24
N LEU A 153 -11.80 -0.25 -7.16
CA LEU A 153 -11.97 -0.01 -8.60
C LEU A 153 -13.34 -0.46 -9.13
N TRP A 154 -13.86 -1.61 -8.66
CA TRP A 154 -15.17 -2.12 -9.05
C TRP A 154 -16.37 -1.32 -8.51
N GLU A 155 -16.14 -0.40 -7.60
CA GLU A 155 -17.17 0.54 -7.14
C GLU A 155 -17.27 1.75 -8.07
N GLN A 156 -16.22 2.03 -8.86
CA GLN A 156 -16.16 3.17 -9.79
C GLN A 156 -16.84 2.89 -11.12
N GLY A 157 -16.87 1.64 -11.59
CA GLY A 157 -17.43 1.29 -12.90
C GLY A 157 -17.26 -0.19 -13.22
N ASP A 158 -17.64 -0.54 -14.45
CA ASP A 158 -17.44 -1.90 -14.97
C ASP A 158 -15.95 -2.13 -15.22
N VAL A 159 -15.43 -3.24 -14.70
CA VAL A 159 -14.00 -3.56 -14.74
C VAL A 159 -13.68 -4.40 -15.95
N ALA A 160 -12.77 -3.91 -16.79
CA ALA A 160 -12.11 -4.72 -17.80
C ALA A 160 -10.81 -5.30 -17.25
N THR A 161 -10.53 -6.56 -17.55
CA THR A 161 -9.36 -7.28 -17.05
C THR A 161 -8.50 -7.74 -18.22
N VAL A 162 -7.20 -7.42 -18.18
CA VAL A 162 -6.19 -7.93 -19.10
C VAL A 162 -5.11 -8.65 -18.29
N ARG A 163 -4.77 -9.87 -18.73
CA ARG A 163 -3.65 -10.63 -18.18
C ARG A 163 -2.50 -10.59 -19.16
N GLY A 164 -1.36 -10.09 -18.71
CA GLY A 164 -0.09 -10.23 -19.39
C GLY A 164 0.65 -11.50 -18.96
N ALA A 165 1.88 -11.66 -19.41
CA ALA A 165 2.75 -12.76 -19.01
C ALA A 165 3.21 -12.64 -17.54
N ARG A 166 3.36 -11.43 -17.06
CA ARG A 166 3.85 -11.05 -15.72
C ARG A 166 3.03 -9.94 -15.09
N SER A 167 1.83 -9.67 -15.61
CA SER A 167 1.01 -8.58 -15.13
C SER A 167 -0.47 -8.91 -15.11
N LEU A 168 -1.19 -8.27 -14.20
CA LEU A 168 -2.63 -8.19 -14.16
C LEU A 168 -3.03 -6.73 -14.25
N VAL A 169 -3.76 -6.35 -15.30
CA VAL A 169 -4.25 -4.98 -15.48
C VAL A 169 -5.76 -4.97 -15.32
N LEU A 170 -6.25 -4.18 -14.39
CA LEU A 170 -7.67 -3.94 -14.14
C LEU A 170 -8.00 -2.49 -14.49
N GLY A 171 -8.96 -2.25 -15.37
CA GLY A 171 -9.32 -0.90 -15.81
C GLY A 171 -10.81 -0.61 -15.78
N VAL A 172 -11.17 0.63 -15.50
CA VAL A 172 -12.52 1.16 -15.57
C VAL A 172 -12.57 2.29 -16.60
N GLY A 173 -13.54 2.25 -17.52
CA GLY A 173 -13.70 3.30 -18.53
C GLY A 173 -12.55 3.38 -19.55
N GLN A 174 -11.70 2.36 -19.63
CA GLN A 174 -10.55 2.32 -20.52
C GLN A 174 -10.84 1.49 -21.78
N LYS A 175 -10.23 1.87 -22.90
CA LYS A 175 -10.27 1.07 -24.12
C LYS A 175 -9.46 -0.23 -23.92
N PRO A 176 -9.91 -1.39 -24.43
CA PRO A 176 -9.18 -2.65 -24.29
C PRO A 176 -7.75 -2.59 -24.85
N GLU A 177 -7.52 -1.84 -25.92
CA GLU A 177 -6.20 -1.63 -26.54
C GLU A 177 -5.25 -0.98 -25.55
N ARG A 178 -5.73 0.05 -24.84
CA ARG A 178 -4.94 0.77 -23.83
C ARG A 178 -4.51 -0.15 -22.67
N LEU A 179 -5.42 -1.01 -22.19
CA LEU A 179 -5.09 -1.95 -21.12
C LEU A 179 -4.07 -2.99 -21.61
N ARG A 180 -4.15 -3.42 -22.88
CA ARG A 180 -3.15 -4.33 -23.46
C ARG A 180 -1.77 -3.67 -23.61
N GLU A 181 -1.71 -2.39 -24.02
CA GLU A 181 -0.47 -1.61 -24.07
C GLU A 181 0.18 -1.51 -22.68
N ILE A 182 -0.61 -1.21 -21.65
CA ILE A 182 -0.14 -1.15 -20.26
C ILE A 182 0.38 -2.52 -19.79
N ALA A 183 -0.35 -3.60 -20.08
CA ALA A 183 0.08 -4.96 -19.73
C ALA A 183 1.41 -5.32 -20.41
N ALA A 184 1.54 -5.00 -21.71
CA ALA A 184 2.78 -5.25 -22.44
C ALA A 184 3.96 -4.43 -21.89
N ALA A 185 3.75 -3.18 -21.51
CA ALA A 185 4.78 -2.34 -20.91
C ALA A 185 5.18 -2.84 -19.50
N ALA A 186 4.21 -3.28 -18.67
CA ALA A 186 4.50 -3.91 -17.38
C ALA A 186 5.26 -5.25 -17.54
N ASP A 187 4.88 -6.06 -18.53
CA ASP A 187 5.57 -7.31 -18.83
C ASP A 187 7.02 -7.09 -19.28
N ARG A 188 7.32 -6.00 -20.00
CA ARG A 188 8.69 -5.61 -20.36
C ARG A 188 9.48 -5.07 -19.16
N ALA A 189 8.82 -4.40 -18.21
CA ALA A 189 9.47 -3.86 -17.02
C ALA A 189 10.00 -4.98 -16.09
N VAL A 190 9.25 -6.08 -15.93
CA VAL A 190 9.59 -7.16 -14.99
C VAL A 190 10.99 -7.75 -15.22
N PRO A 191 11.43 -8.15 -16.43
CA PRO A 191 12.79 -8.65 -16.63
C PRO A 191 13.88 -7.59 -16.38
N VAL A 192 13.66 -6.34 -16.76
CA VAL A 192 14.58 -5.23 -16.50
C VAL A 192 14.81 -5.04 -15.01
N VAL A 193 13.71 -4.96 -14.26
CA VAL A 193 13.75 -4.82 -12.80
C VAL A 193 14.35 -6.08 -12.14
N SER A 194 14.05 -7.28 -12.65
CA SER A 194 14.60 -8.52 -12.10
C SER A 194 16.12 -8.64 -12.31
N ALA A 195 16.67 -8.02 -13.35
CA ALA A 195 18.11 -7.96 -13.56
C ALA A 195 18.81 -7.04 -12.53
N ALA A 196 18.18 -5.90 -12.20
CA ALA A 196 18.70 -4.97 -11.20
C ALA A 196 18.41 -5.41 -9.75
N TRP A 197 17.26 -6.08 -9.53
CA TRP A 197 16.82 -6.57 -8.22
C TRP A 197 16.48 -8.06 -8.29
N PRO A 198 17.47 -8.96 -8.20
CA PRO A 198 17.34 -10.36 -8.61
C PRO A 198 16.53 -11.25 -7.66
N SER A 199 16.26 -10.82 -6.42
CA SER A 199 15.61 -11.65 -5.41
C SER A 199 14.70 -10.87 -4.46
N GLY A 200 13.77 -11.60 -3.83
CA GLY A 200 12.94 -11.03 -2.75
C GLY A 200 11.62 -10.43 -3.22
N TRP A 201 11.19 -10.65 -4.48
CA TRP A 201 9.89 -10.19 -4.98
C TRP A 201 9.22 -11.20 -5.91
N ALA A 202 7.92 -10.99 -6.18
CA ALA A 202 7.09 -11.97 -6.91
C ALA A 202 7.38 -12.03 -8.43
N ARG A 203 8.04 -11.02 -9.01
CA ARG A 203 8.25 -10.84 -10.46
C ARG A 203 6.94 -10.81 -11.22
N ASP A 204 5.96 -10.16 -10.62
CA ASP A 204 4.62 -9.99 -11.12
C ASP A 204 4.08 -8.63 -10.66
N VAL A 205 3.25 -7.96 -11.48
CA VAL A 205 2.76 -6.60 -11.23
C VAL A 205 1.25 -6.54 -11.39
N VAL A 206 0.58 -5.92 -10.42
CA VAL A 206 -0.85 -5.59 -10.50
C VAL A 206 -1.01 -4.10 -10.80
N VAL A 207 -1.67 -3.80 -11.92
CA VAL A 207 -1.89 -2.42 -12.37
C VAL A 207 -3.39 -2.09 -12.33
N LEU A 208 -3.75 -0.99 -11.69
CA LEU A 208 -5.11 -0.47 -11.64
C LEU A 208 -5.18 0.82 -12.47
N VAL A 209 -6.16 0.88 -13.38
CA VAL A 209 -6.37 2.04 -14.26
C VAL A 209 -7.79 2.57 -14.06
N PRO A 210 -7.99 3.57 -13.19
CA PRO A 210 -9.30 4.19 -12.99
C PRO A 210 -9.75 4.97 -14.21
N GLY A 211 -11.02 5.38 -14.24
CA GLY A 211 -11.59 6.12 -15.36
C GLY A 211 -11.15 7.58 -15.46
N SER A 212 -10.59 8.14 -14.37
CA SER A 212 -10.21 9.55 -14.26
C SER A 212 -9.19 9.77 -13.13
N LEU A 213 -8.61 10.97 -13.09
CA LEU A 213 -7.78 11.45 -11.98
C LEU A 213 -8.56 11.44 -10.63
N ALA A 214 -9.85 11.77 -10.65
CA ALA A 214 -10.70 11.67 -9.46
C ALA A 214 -10.79 10.23 -8.96
N GLY A 215 -10.99 9.28 -9.88
CA GLY A 215 -10.99 7.84 -9.56
C GLY A 215 -9.66 7.34 -9.00
N MET A 216 -8.52 7.88 -9.47
CA MET A 216 -7.21 7.62 -8.86
C MET A 216 -7.18 8.09 -7.40
N GLY A 217 -7.64 9.29 -7.13
CA GLY A 217 -7.74 9.81 -5.76
C GLY A 217 -8.61 8.94 -4.86
N GLU A 218 -9.75 8.45 -5.36
CA GLU A 218 -10.62 7.50 -4.62
C GLU A 218 -9.91 6.19 -4.27
N LEU A 219 -9.10 5.63 -5.19
CA LEU A 219 -8.29 4.43 -4.94
C LEU A 219 -7.19 4.66 -3.90
N LEU A 220 -6.70 5.90 -3.80
CA LEU A 220 -5.62 6.30 -2.90
C LEU A 220 -6.12 6.89 -1.57
N GLY A 221 -7.44 7.07 -1.42
CA GLY A 221 -8.04 7.67 -0.23
C GLY A 221 -7.71 9.17 -0.05
N ALA A 222 -7.39 9.88 -1.15
CA ALA A 222 -7.02 11.28 -1.14
C ALA A 222 -7.64 12.02 -2.34
N PRO A 223 -7.74 13.36 -2.33
CA PRO A 223 -8.24 14.12 -3.47
C PRO A 223 -7.41 13.87 -4.73
N GLY A 224 -8.06 13.65 -5.88
CA GLY A 224 -7.37 13.43 -7.16
C GLY A 224 -6.44 14.59 -7.54
N SER A 225 -6.77 15.84 -7.15
CA SER A 225 -5.92 17.01 -7.38
C SER A 225 -4.50 16.88 -6.82
N SER A 226 -4.30 16.09 -5.77
CA SER A 226 -2.98 15.80 -5.19
C SER A 226 -2.06 15.00 -6.13
N TYR A 227 -2.63 14.35 -7.14
CA TYR A 227 -1.90 13.50 -8.10
C TYR A 227 -1.88 14.09 -9.51
N ARG A 228 -2.21 15.39 -9.65
CA ARG A 228 -2.15 16.08 -10.94
C ARG A 228 -0.73 16.08 -11.48
N GLY A 229 -0.53 15.61 -12.70
CA GLY A 229 0.78 15.53 -13.33
C GLY A 229 1.59 14.27 -12.98
N ILE A 230 1.19 13.52 -11.96
CA ILE A 230 1.82 12.23 -11.59
C ILE A 230 1.22 11.14 -12.48
N ALA A 231 2.07 10.42 -13.21
CA ALA A 231 1.64 9.44 -14.20
C ALA A 231 1.20 8.10 -13.60
N ALA A 232 1.82 7.67 -12.52
CA ALA A 232 1.44 6.50 -11.74
C ALA A 232 1.95 6.61 -10.29
N VAL A 233 1.44 5.75 -9.41
CA VAL A 233 1.86 5.63 -8.01
C VAL A 233 1.79 4.16 -7.60
N THR A 234 2.81 3.66 -6.95
CA THR A 234 2.81 2.33 -6.35
C THR A 234 2.36 2.40 -4.90
N THR A 235 1.35 1.61 -4.55
CA THR A 235 0.84 1.50 -3.18
C THR A 235 1.03 0.10 -2.64
N GLY A 236 1.33 0.01 -1.37
CA GLY A 236 1.44 -1.24 -0.64
C GLY A 236 1.50 -1.01 0.86
N GLU A 237 1.37 -2.07 1.63
CA GLU A 237 1.53 -2.01 3.07
C GLU A 237 3.00 -1.81 3.43
N THR A 238 3.38 -0.62 3.90
CA THR A 238 4.77 -0.24 4.24
C THR A 238 5.43 -1.10 5.33
N ARG A 239 4.69 -1.99 5.98
CA ARG A 239 5.17 -2.94 7.00
C ARG A 239 4.80 -4.39 6.67
N GLY A 240 4.29 -4.64 5.48
CA GLY A 240 3.97 -5.98 5.03
C GLY A 240 5.26 -6.75 4.74
N GLY A 241 5.55 -7.81 5.50
CA GLY A 241 6.64 -8.73 5.16
C GLY A 241 6.37 -9.47 3.85
N ALA A 242 7.16 -10.50 3.55
CA ALA A 242 7.06 -11.32 2.32
C ALA A 242 5.66 -11.91 2.03
N ASP A 243 4.76 -11.85 2.99
CA ASP A 243 3.38 -12.34 2.90
C ASP A 243 2.34 -11.22 2.70
N ALA A 244 2.73 -9.96 2.56
CA ALA A 244 1.80 -8.86 2.29
C ALA A 244 0.99 -9.09 1.01
N PRO A 245 -0.19 -8.47 0.85
CA PRO A 245 -0.84 -8.40 -0.45
C PRO A 245 0.11 -7.76 -1.46
N ALA A 246 -0.05 -8.10 -2.74
CA ALA A 246 0.75 -7.50 -3.80
C ALA A 246 0.56 -5.98 -3.82
N ASP A 247 1.62 -5.24 -4.09
CA ASP A 247 1.51 -3.81 -4.36
C ASP A 247 0.63 -3.55 -5.58
N ARG A 248 -0.01 -2.40 -5.62
CA ARG A 248 -0.83 -1.94 -6.75
C ARG A 248 -0.15 -0.73 -7.38
N VAL A 249 0.17 -0.84 -8.66
CA VAL A 249 0.53 0.33 -9.48
C VAL A 249 -0.76 0.98 -9.94
N ILE A 250 -1.05 2.20 -9.51
CA ILE A 250 -2.25 2.95 -9.88
C ILE A 250 -1.86 4.00 -10.92
N VAL A 251 -2.36 3.82 -12.13
CA VAL A 251 -2.06 4.70 -13.28
C VAL A 251 -3.05 5.86 -13.33
N ASN A 252 -2.53 7.07 -13.42
CA ASN A 252 -3.31 8.27 -13.76
C ASN A 252 -3.62 8.27 -15.26
N PRO A 253 -4.87 8.06 -15.70
CA PRO A 253 -5.17 7.94 -17.12
C PRO A 253 -4.90 9.23 -17.90
N GLU A 254 -4.96 10.40 -17.25
CA GLU A 254 -4.73 11.70 -17.86
C GLU A 254 -3.23 11.94 -18.10
N ALA A 255 -2.42 11.93 -17.04
CA ALA A 255 -0.99 12.19 -17.13
C ALA A 255 -0.24 11.09 -17.91
N TYR A 256 -0.53 9.82 -17.66
CA TYR A 256 0.03 8.70 -18.43
C TYR A 256 -0.44 8.74 -19.90
N GLY A 257 -1.64 9.29 -20.15
CA GLY A 257 -2.25 9.41 -21.47
C GLY A 257 -1.46 10.26 -22.44
N VAL A 258 -0.87 11.36 -21.97
CA VAL A 258 -0.11 12.31 -22.81
C VAL A 258 1.35 11.89 -23.05
N LEU A 259 1.84 10.87 -22.34
CA LEU A 259 3.20 10.35 -22.52
C LEU A 259 3.34 9.61 -23.86
N GLY A 260 4.49 9.77 -24.51
CA GLY A 260 4.93 8.91 -25.61
C GLY A 260 5.25 7.48 -25.12
N GLU A 261 5.56 6.57 -26.05
CA GLU A 261 5.86 5.17 -25.74
C GLU A 261 7.02 5.04 -24.74
N PHE A 262 8.10 5.78 -24.96
CA PHE A 262 9.25 5.84 -24.07
C PHE A 262 8.84 6.22 -22.63
N GLY A 263 8.13 7.33 -22.45
CA GLY A 263 7.73 7.79 -21.13
C GLY A 263 6.78 6.81 -20.42
N ARG A 264 5.90 6.14 -21.18
CA ARG A 264 5.01 5.10 -20.63
C ARG A 264 5.78 3.89 -20.12
N GLN A 265 6.79 3.45 -20.89
CA GLN A 265 7.66 2.35 -20.48
C GLN A 265 8.47 2.72 -19.24
N LEU A 266 9.06 3.93 -19.25
CA LEU A 266 9.86 4.44 -18.14
C LEU A 266 9.05 4.47 -16.85
N VAL A 267 7.86 5.04 -16.85
CA VAL A 267 6.97 5.10 -15.68
C VAL A 267 6.66 3.69 -15.17
N LEU A 268 6.27 2.74 -16.01
CA LEU A 268 5.95 1.39 -15.54
C LEU A 268 7.17 0.63 -15.06
N THR A 269 8.36 0.89 -15.61
CA THR A 269 9.60 0.32 -15.07
C THR A 269 9.91 0.89 -13.71
N HIS A 270 9.84 2.21 -13.54
CA HIS A 270 10.00 2.92 -12.26
C HIS A 270 9.07 2.36 -11.18
N GLU A 271 7.76 2.30 -11.45
CA GLU A 271 6.77 1.77 -10.50
C GLU A 271 7.00 0.28 -10.18
N THR A 272 7.45 -0.51 -11.16
CA THR A 272 7.79 -1.91 -10.95
C THR A 272 9.00 -2.08 -10.02
N VAL A 273 9.94 -1.11 -10.01
CA VAL A 273 11.05 -1.11 -9.04
C VAL A 273 10.51 -0.96 -7.63
N HIS A 274 9.56 -0.05 -7.39
CA HIS A 274 8.95 0.09 -6.06
C HIS A 274 8.27 -1.20 -5.60
N VAL A 275 7.58 -1.91 -6.50
CA VAL A 275 7.04 -3.26 -6.21
C VAL A 275 8.16 -4.22 -5.81
N ALA A 276 9.27 -4.23 -6.55
CA ALA A 276 10.37 -5.17 -6.31
C ALA A 276 11.15 -4.87 -5.01
N THR A 277 11.38 -3.59 -4.71
CA THR A 277 12.16 -3.15 -3.55
C THR A 277 11.36 -3.05 -2.27
N ARG A 278 10.02 -3.18 -2.31
CA ARG A 278 9.10 -2.97 -1.19
C ARG A 278 9.57 -3.59 0.13
N ALA A 279 9.99 -4.85 0.11
CA ALA A 279 10.42 -5.55 1.31
C ALA A 279 11.73 -5.00 1.93
N ALA A 280 12.52 -4.27 1.15
CA ALA A 280 13.77 -3.65 1.58
C ALA A 280 13.65 -2.12 1.77
N THR A 281 12.54 -1.52 1.34
CA THR A 281 12.26 -0.10 1.56
C THR A 281 11.58 0.08 2.92
N THR A 282 12.25 0.79 3.82
CA THR A 282 11.77 1.02 5.20
C THR A 282 11.81 2.52 5.53
N PRO A 283 11.33 2.96 6.69
CA PRO A 283 11.49 4.36 7.12
C PRO A 283 12.96 4.82 7.19
N SER A 284 13.93 3.89 7.20
CA SER A 284 15.35 4.21 7.15
C SER A 284 15.84 4.55 5.75
N THR A 285 15.12 4.15 4.70
CA THR A 285 15.46 4.42 3.30
C THR A 285 15.10 5.86 2.93
N PRO A 286 16.07 6.74 2.55
CA PRO A 286 15.77 8.08 2.09
C PRO A 286 15.03 8.08 0.75
N VAL A 287 14.18 9.08 0.55
CA VAL A 287 13.39 9.20 -0.68
C VAL A 287 14.31 9.32 -1.90
N TRP A 288 15.42 10.07 -1.80
CA TRP A 288 16.37 10.17 -2.91
C TRP A 288 16.94 8.82 -3.34
N LEU A 289 17.14 7.88 -2.39
CA LEU A 289 17.65 6.54 -2.71
C LEU A 289 16.56 5.66 -3.31
N SER A 290 15.34 5.72 -2.79
CA SER A 290 14.20 4.97 -3.32
C SER A 290 13.83 5.40 -4.73
N GLU A 291 13.65 6.70 -4.94
CA GLU A 291 13.30 7.28 -6.24
C GLU A 291 14.48 7.21 -7.22
N GLY A 292 15.68 7.55 -6.75
CA GLY A 292 16.88 7.51 -7.57
C GLY A 292 17.23 6.11 -8.05
N PHE A 293 17.01 5.07 -7.23
CA PHE A 293 17.18 3.68 -7.65
C PHE A 293 16.12 3.27 -8.68
N ALA A 294 14.87 3.71 -8.51
CA ALA A 294 13.81 3.44 -9.46
C ALA A 294 14.10 4.09 -10.82
N ASP A 295 14.52 5.35 -10.82
CA ASP A 295 14.94 6.05 -12.04
C ASP A 295 16.20 5.44 -12.66
N TRP A 296 17.19 5.05 -11.85
CA TRP A 296 18.38 4.40 -12.36
C TRP A 296 18.05 3.11 -13.13
N VAL A 297 17.17 2.26 -12.59
CA VAL A 297 16.71 1.05 -13.30
C VAL A 297 15.91 1.41 -14.55
N ALA A 298 15.05 2.43 -14.48
CA ALA A 298 14.20 2.83 -15.59
C ALA A 298 14.97 3.44 -16.77
N TYR A 299 16.08 4.15 -16.50
CA TYR A 299 16.90 4.81 -17.52
C TYR A 299 18.10 3.99 -18.00
N ARG A 300 18.52 2.92 -17.30
CA ARG A 300 19.81 2.23 -17.55
C ARG A 300 20.01 1.73 -18.99
N ASP A 301 18.94 1.28 -19.64
CA ASP A 301 18.97 0.78 -21.02
C ASP A 301 18.31 1.79 -22.00
N ALA A 302 18.06 3.03 -21.55
CA ALA A 302 17.43 4.04 -22.37
C ALA A 302 18.46 4.69 -23.30
N ASP A 303 18.08 4.88 -24.56
CA ASP A 303 18.84 5.69 -25.51
C ASP A 303 18.68 7.19 -25.19
N ARG A 304 19.21 7.60 -24.03
CA ARG A 304 19.16 8.98 -23.53
C ARG A 304 20.48 9.32 -22.84
N THR A 305 21.01 10.52 -23.15
CA THR A 305 22.12 11.08 -22.38
C THR A 305 21.64 11.60 -21.02
N ALA A 306 22.55 11.71 -20.06
CA ALA A 306 22.23 12.31 -18.76
C ALA A 306 21.62 13.71 -18.91
N ALA A 307 22.14 14.53 -19.80
CA ALA A 307 21.62 15.87 -20.08
C ALA A 307 20.18 15.87 -20.65
N GLN A 308 19.77 14.79 -21.35
CA GLN A 308 18.40 14.63 -21.85
C GLN A 308 17.45 14.08 -20.78
N ALA A 309 17.96 13.29 -19.85
CA ALA A 309 17.18 12.68 -18.76
C ALA A 309 17.09 13.58 -17.51
N ALA A 310 18.08 14.48 -17.32
CA ALA A 310 18.14 15.45 -16.21
C ALA A 310 18.21 16.89 -16.72
N PRO A 311 17.18 17.41 -17.42
CA PRO A 311 17.23 18.73 -18.03
C PRO A 311 17.22 19.88 -17.01
N GLU A 312 16.53 19.73 -15.88
CA GLU A 312 16.37 20.79 -14.88
C GLU A 312 17.65 20.96 -14.04
N LEU A 313 18.19 19.87 -13.52
CA LEU A 313 19.48 19.87 -12.82
C LEU A 313 20.63 20.24 -13.76
N GLY A 314 20.60 19.76 -15.02
CA GLY A 314 21.58 20.12 -16.03
C GLY A 314 21.60 21.63 -16.34
N ARG A 315 20.42 22.27 -16.35
CA ARG A 315 20.33 23.73 -16.52
C ARG A 315 21.00 24.45 -15.35
N ALA A 316 20.71 24.01 -14.12
CA ALA A 316 21.29 24.58 -12.89
C ALA A 316 22.81 24.40 -12.86
N VAL A 317 23.31 23.20 -13.15
CA VAL A 317 24.76 22.91 -13.18
C VAL A 317 25.51 23.80 -14.19
N ARG A 318 24.98 23.95 -15.41
CA ARG A 318 25.56 24.84 -16.44
C ARG A 318 25.49 26.31 -16.07
N ALA A 319 24.52 26.72 -15.24
CA ALA A 319 24.46 28.06 -14.69
C ALA A 319 25.39 28.29 -13.48
N GLY A 320 26.12 27.25 -13.05
CA GLY A 320 27.00 27.32 -11.87
C GLY A 320 26.27 27.08 -10.53
N GLU A 321 24.99 26.72 -10.57
CA GLU A 321 24.15 26.41 -9.42
C GLU A 321 24.28 24.94 -8.99
N LEU A 322 25.44 24.57 -8.46
CA LEU A 322 25.71 23.20 -8.06
C LEU A 322 25.11 22.91 -6.68
N PRO A 323 24.27 21.86 -6.49
CA PRO A 323 23.72 21.53 -5.20
C PRO A 323 24.81 21.27 -4.14
N ALA A 324 24.61 21.78 -2.92
CA ALA A 324 25.57 21.60 -1.84
C ALA A 324 25.52 20.19 -1.19
N ARG A 325 24.38 19.52 -1.29
CA ARG A 325 24.08 18.22 -0.64
C ARG A 325 23.09 17.42 -1.48
N LEU A 326 23.01 16.10 -1.23
CA LEU A 326 21.96 15.24 -1.76
C LEU A 326 20.57 15.76 -1.40
N PRO A 327 19.54 15.50 -2.25
CA PRO A 327 18.16 15.90 -1.96
C PRO A 327 17.66 15.28 -0.65
N ASP A 328 16.99 16.05 0.17
CA ASP A 328 16.32 15.58 1.38
C ASP A 328 14.86 15.17 1.07
N ASP A 329 14.22 14.43 1.98
CA ASP A 329 12.85 13.93 1.78
C ASP A 329 11.82 15.04 1.50
N PRO A 330 11.87 16.24 2.14
CA PRO A 330 10.99 17.34 1.80
C PRO A 330 11.06 17.81 0.35
N ALA A 331 12.20 17.65 -0.33
CA ALA A 331 12.35 18.02 -1.73
C ALA A 331 11.48 17.18 -2.70
N PHE A 332 11.01 16.02 -2.24
CA PHE A 332 10.13 15.11 -3.00
C PHE A 332 8.64 15.29 -2.62
N ALA A 333 8.29 16.29 -1.81
CA ALA A 333 6.92 16.48 -1.38
C ALA A 333 6.00 16.88 -2.55
N PHE A 334 4.82 16.26 -2.63
CA PHE A 334 3.80 16.64 -3.59
C PHE A 334 3.33 18.09 -3.31
N GLY A 335 3.36 18.93 -4.36
CA GLY A 335 3.05 20.35 -4.24
C GLY A 335 4.27 21.26 -4.07
N ALA A 336 5.48 20.71 -4.06
CA ALA A 336 6.70 21.48 -4.26
C ALA A 336 6.69 22.16 -5.64
N ASP A 337 7.52 23.18 -5.81
CA ASP A 337 7.79 23.74 -7.12
C ASP A 337 8.28 22.65 -8.09
N ALA A 338 7.69 22.63 -9.29
CA ALA A 338 7.91 21.54 -10.26
C ALA A 338 9.39 21.41 -10.67
N GLU A 339 10.12 22.54 -10.75
CA GLU A 339 11.53 22.53 -11.10
C GLU A 339 12.39 21.98 -9.97
N SER A 340 12.10 22.38 -8.72
CA SER A 340 12.78 21.87 -7.53
C SER A 340 12.54 20.37 -7.35
N LEU A 341 11.30 19.92 -7.58
CA LEU A 341 10.95 18.50 -7.55
C LEU A 341 11.72 17.70 -8.61
N ALA A 342 11.75 18.19 -9.86
CA ALA A 342 12.51 17.55 -10.92
C ALA A 342 13.99 17.45 -10.60
N ARG A 343 14.62 18.54 -10.09
CA ARG A 343 16.03 18.54 -9.66
C ARG A 343 16.29 17.51 -8.54
N ALA A 344 15.32 17.26 -7.65
CA ALA A 344 15.46 16.26 -6.59
C ALA A 344 15.47 14.84 -7.17
N TYR A 345 14.54 14.50 -8.08
CA TYR A 345 14.52 13.20 -8.77
C TYR A 345 15.81 12.99 -9.58
N GLU A 346 16.17 13.96 -10.41
CA GLU A 346 17.39 13.94 -11.25
C GLU A 346 18.65 13.79 -10.40
N GLY A 347 18.73 14.47 -9.24
CA GLY A 347 19.85 14.38 -8.31
C GLY A 347 19.93 13.03 -7.60
N GLY A 348 18.82 12.46 -7.21
CA GLY A 348 18.72 11.12 -6.64
C GLY A 348 19.12 10.04 -7.63
N TRP A 349 18.60 10.14 -8.87
CA TRP A 349 19.00 9.27 -9.97
C TRP A 349 20.50 9.27 -10.19
N LEU A 350 21.12 10.46 -10.38
CA LEU A 350 22.56 10.59 -10.63
C LEU A 350 23.42 10.16 -9.43
N ALA A 351 22.91 10.21 -8.20
CA ALA A 351 23.58 9.62 -7.05
C ALA A 351 23.62 8.09 -7.14
N CYS A 352 22.52 7.46 -7.54
CA CYS A 352 22.46 6.02 -7.76
C CYS A 352 23.32 5.60 -8.97
N GLU A 353 23.32 6.38 -10.05
CA GLU A 353 24.17 6.17 -11.24
C GLU A 353 25.66 6.26 -10.87
N LEU A 354 26.06 7.23 -10.05
CA LEU A 354 27.43 7.34 -9.54
C LEU A 354 27.85 6.06 -8.78
N VAL A 355 26.98 5.54 -7.90
CA VAL A 355 27.27 4.31 -7.17
C VAL A 355 27.44 3.14 -8.13
N ALA A 356 26.55 2.99 -9.10
CA ALA A 356 26.63 1.93 -10.11
C ALA A 356 27.88 2.03 -10.96
N ASP A 357 28.24 3.24 -11.44
CA ASP A 357 29.42 3.48 -12.28
C ASP A 357 30.75 3.22 -11.54
N ARG A 358 30.83 3.60 -10.26
CA ARG A 358 32.08 3.55 -9.51
C ARG A 358 32.30 2.21 -8.79
N TRP A 359 31.24 1.60 -8.24
CA TRP A 359 31.32 0.39 -7.44
C TRP A 359 30.57 -0.81 -8.06
N GLY A 360 29.79 -0.56 -9.10
CA GLY A 360 29.02 -1.58 -9.82
C GLY A 360 27.58 -1.76 -9.29
N ASP A 361 26.72 -2.27 -10.16
CA ASP A 361 25.28 -2.50 -9.91
C ASP A 361 24.98 -3.31 -8.66
N ALA A 362 25.80 -4.35 -8.41
CA ALA A 362 25.65 -5.22 -7.24
C ALA A 362 25.88 -4.44 -5.94
N LYS A 363 26.83 -3.51 -5.92
CA LYS A 363 27.10 -2.65 -4.76
C LYS A 363 26.01 -1.62 -4.54
N LEU A 364 25.41 -1.08 -5.59
CA LEU A 364 24.24 -0.21 -5.45
C LEU A 364 23.07 -0.96 -4.79
N THR A 365 22.79 -2.19 -5.23
CA THR A 365 21.73 -3.03 -4.63
C THR A 365 22.05 -3.40 -3.17
N GLU A 366 23.31 -3.73 -2.86
CA GLU A 366 23.79 -4.01 -1.50
C GLU A 366 23.64 -2.77 -0.61
N PHE A 367 24.05 -1.60 -1.10
CA PHE A 367 23.91 -0.32 -0.42
C PHE A 367 22.44 -0.01 -0.08
N TYR A 368 21.53 -0.13 -1.06
CA TYR A 368 20.10 0.06 -0.84
C TYR A 368 19.58 -0.85 0.29
N ARG A 369 19.93 -2.14 0.25
CA ARG A 369 19.52 -3.11 1.27
C ARG A 369 20.10 -2.80 2.65
N ALA A 370 21.35 -2.39 2.72
CA ALA A 370 22.01 -2.01 3.96
C ALA A 370 21.33 -0.80 4.62
N VAL A 371 21.00 0.22 3.82
CA VAL A 371 20.24 1.39 4.32
C VAL A 371 18.87 0.97 4.82
N GLY A 372 18.12 0.18 4.06
CA GLY A 372 16.79 -0.29 4.45
C GLY A 372 16.77 -1.22 5.65
N ALA A 373 17.84 -1.98 5.89
CA ALA A 373 17.98 -2.88 7.04
C ALA A 373 18.36 -2.15 8.34
N HIS A 374 18.77 -0.88 8.26
CA HIS A 374 19.14 -0.11 9.45
C HIS A 374 17.93 0.13 10.36
N PRO A 375 18.06 0.02 11.70
CA PRO A 375 16.92 0.10 12.61
C PRO A 375 16.26 1.49 12.68
N GLY A 376 16.91 2.55 12.21
CA GLY A 376 16.39 3.91 12.22
C GLY A 376 16.95 4.74 11.06
N ARG A 377 16.36 5.92 10.82
CA ARG A 377 16.76 6.83 9.74
C ARG A 377 18.13 7.46 9.94
N GLU A 378 18.41 7.87 11.17
CA GLU A 378 19.66 8.53 11.55
C GLU A 378 20.83 7.54 11.43
N GLY A 379 21.90 7.95 10.75
CA GLY A 379 23.08 7.14 10.52
C GLY A 379 22.93 6.01 9.49
N ALA A 380 21.73 5.76 8.93
CA ALA A 380 21.48 4.65 8.01
C ALA A 380 22.32 4.75 6.72
N VAL A 381 22.31 5.92 6.09
CA VAL A 381 23.08 6.18 4.87
C VAL A 381 24.58 6.23 5.18
N GLU A 382 24.97 6.93 6.23
CA GLU A 382 26.35 7.06 6.68
C GLU A 382 27.02 5.70 6.92
N LYS A 383 26.34 4.84 7.70
CA LYS A 383 26.83 3.49 7.98
C LYS A 383 26.94 2.65 6.70
N ALA A 384 25.94 2.70 5.84
CA ALA A 384 25.96 1.94 4.59
C ALA A 384 27.04 2.45 3.61
N LEU A 385 27.29 3.77 3.51
CA LEU A 385 28.39 4.35 2.74
C LEU A 385 29.74 3.78 3.22
N GLN A 386 29.95 3.76 4.54
CA GLN A 386 31.19 3.26 5.13
C GLN A 386 31.36 1.74 4.96
N GLU A 387 30.33 0.95 5.28
CA GLU A 387 30.43 -0.52 5.29
C GLU A 387 30.40 -1.15 3.90
N VAL A 388 29.61 -0.58 2.97
CA VAL A 388 29.38 -1.17 1.64
C VAL A 388 30.27 -0.54 0.57
N LEU A 389 30.43 0.80 0.61
CA LEU A 389 31.15 1.56 -0.42
C LEU A 389 32.52 2.04 0.02
N GLY A 390 32.86 1.97 1.31
CA GLY A 390 34.16 2.38 1.86
C GLY A 390 34.42 3.88 1.74
N THR A 391 33.37 4.71 1.86
CA THR A 391 33.46 6.18 1.74
C THR A 391 32.66 6.87 2.86
N THR A 392 32.93 8.15 3.09
CA THR A 392 32.18 8.97 4.06
C THR A 392 31.07 9.77 3.35
N PRO A 393 30.07 10.32 4.07
CA PRO A 393 29.06 11.20 3.51
C PRO A 393 29.63 12.44 2.81
N GLU A 394 30.71 13.00 3.36
CA GLU A 394 31.39 14.18 2.83
C GLU A 394 32.08 13.86 1.51
N GLU A 395 32.85 12.78 1.47
CA GLU A 395 33.51 12.29 0.27
C GLU A 395 32.51 11.90 -0.81
N PHE A 396 31.45 11.17 -0.45
CA PHE A 396 30.41 10.79 -1.39
C PHE A 396 29.69 12.02 -1.98
N THR A 397 29.42 13.03 -1.15
CA THR A 397 28.81 14.29 -1.62
C THR A 397 29.74 15.05 -2.55
N ALA A 398 31.03 15.09 -2.27
CA ALA A 398 32.03 15.72 -3.15
C ALA A 398 32.11 14.97 -4.50
N ASP A 399 32.23 13.65 -4.46
CA ASP A 399 32.24 12.79 -5.66
C ASP A 399 30.97 12.97 -6.50
N TRP A 400 29.81 13.02 -5.85
CA TRP A 400 28.52 13.24 -6.53
C TRP A 400 28.47 14.62 -7.22
N ARG A 401 28.93 15.67 -6.57
CA ARG A 401 29.01 17.01 -7.17
C ARG A 401 29.95 17.06 -8.39
N GLU A 402 31.12 16.41 -8.33
CA GLU A 402 32.00 16.26 -9.47
C GLU A 402 31.33 15.46 -10.60
N TYR A 403 30.61 14.39 -10.25
CA TYR A 403 29.86 13.58 -11.18
C TYR A 403 28.78 14.37 -11.90
N LEU A 404 28.03 15.22 -11.18
CA LEU A 404 27.06 16.13 -11.79
C LEU A 404 27.70 17.05 -12.84
N VAL A 405 28.82 17.67 -12.52
CA VAL A 405 29.55 18.53 -13.48
C VAL A 405 30.01 17.72 -14.71
N LYS A 406 30.54 16.53 -14.51
CA LYS A 406 30.97 15.64 -15.60
C LYS A 406 29.84 15.19 -16.52
N ARG A 407 28.65 14.93 -15.95
CA ARG A 407 27.51 14.34 -16.69
C ARG A 407 26.61 15.39 -17.33
N LEU A 408 26.51 16.59 -16.76
CA LEU A 408 25.52 17.62 -17.09
C LEU A 408 26.13 18.96 -17.54
N GLY A 409 27.41 19.17 -17.25
CA GLY A 409 28.18 20.40 -17.56
C GLY A 409 28.54 20.62 -19.03
#